data_93520e711056724718f1410f70348553
#
_entry.id   93520e711056724718f1410f70348553
#
_cell.length_a   1.000
_cell.length_b   1.000
_cell.length_c   1.000
_cell.angle_alpha   90.00
_cell.angle_beta   90.00
_cell.angle_gamma   90.00
#
_symmetry.space_group_name_H-M   'P 1'
#
loop_
_entity.id
_entity.type
_entity.pdbx_description
1 polymer ?
#
loop_
_entity_poly.entity_id
_entity_poly.type
_entity_poly.pdbx_seq_one_letter_code
_entity_poly.pdbx_strand_id
1 'polypeptide(L)'
;MFIGGSYPGTRAALVRKKYPETIFASFSSSAPVQAQIDMSAYFDQIYRGLNALGFKNCTNDIVAAIKYIDDQLSKADTAAAIKNQYLGVGAENNSNEGFADVLGFIYYSWQSYEVEGTLGRV
;
A
#
# COMPACT_ATOMS: atom_id res chain seq x y z
N MET A 1 -19.96 -7.89 23.31
CA MET A 1 -18.72 -7.26 22.84
C MET A 1 -18.61 -7.45 21.34
N PHE A 2 -18.15 -6.43 20.63
CA PHE A 2 -17.96 -6.50 19.16
C PHE A 2 -16.47 -6.30 18.84
N ILE A 3 -15.86 -7.25 18.10
CA ILE A 3 -14.43 -7.26 17.80
C ILE A 3 -14.27 -7.22 16.29
N GLY A 4 -13.39 -6.35 15.79
CA GLY A 4 -13.09 -6.26 14.37
C GLY A 4 -11.66 -5.80 14.10
N GLY A 5 -11.06 -6.37 13.05
CA GLY A 5 -9.79 -5.94 12.48
C GLY A 5 -10.00 -5.34 11.10
N SER A 6 -9.13 -4.40 10.65
CA SER A 6 -9.25 -3.74 9.36
C SER A 6 -10.61 -3.04 9.20
N TYR A 7 -11.29 -3.15 8.08
CA TYR A 7 -12.63 -2.57 7.88
C TYR A 7 -13.68 -3.01 8.91
N PRO A 8 -13.79 -4.30 9.33
CA PRO A 8 -14.59 -4.70 10.50
C PRO A 8 -14.22 -3.96 11.80
N GLY A 9 -12.96 -3.53 11.97
CA GLY A 9 -12.55 -2.68 13.08
C GLY A 9 -13.22 -1.31 13.06
N THR A 10 -13.29 -0.66 11.89
CA THR A 10 -14.05 0.58 11.73
C THR A 10 -15.52 0.38 12.11
N ARG A 11 -16.12 -0.73 11.66
CA ARG A 11 -17.50 -1.07 12.01
C ARG A 11 -17.67 -1.31 13.51
N ALA A 12 -16.70 -1.98 14.17
CA ALA A 12 -16.73 -2.22 15.61
C ALA A 12 -16.81 -0.90 16.40
N ALA A 13 -15.97 0.07 16.04
CA ALA A 13 -15.98 1.39 16.67
C ALA A 13 -17.31 2.13 16.43
N LEU A 14 -17.77 2.16 15.18
CA LEU A 14 -19.00 2.87 14.80
C LEU A 14 -20.26 2.26 15.42
N VAL A 15 -20.36 0.93 15.47
CA VAL A 15 -21.50 0.23 16.08
C VAL A 15 -21.57 0.51 17.58
N ARG A 16 -20.44 0.48 18.29
CA ARG A 16 -20.44 0.86 19.72
C ARG A 16 -20.84 2.31 19.92
N LYS A 17 -20.35 3.23 19.09
CA LYS A 17 -20.72 4.63 19.14
C LYS A 17 -22.22 4.84 18.87
N LYS A 18 -22.78 4.14 17.91
CA LYS A 18 -24.17 4.33 17.46
C LYS A 18 -25.19 3.59 18.35
N TYR A 19 -24.81 2.45 18.91
CA TYR A 19 -25.71 1.57 19.68
C TYR A 19 -25.11 1.23 21.06
N PRO A 20 -24.84 2.24 21.91
CA PRO A 20 -24.17 2.03 23.21
C PRO A 20 -24.97 1.13 24.17
N GLU A 21 -26.30 1.13 24.05
CA GLU A 21 -27.18 0.33 24.90
C GLU A 21 -27.16 -1.17 24.52
N THR A 22 -26.85 -1.48 23.26
CA THR A 22 -26.82 -2.85 22.75
C THR A 22 -25.41 -3.43 22.80
N ILE A 23 -24.42 -2.59 22.47
CA ILE A 23 -23.02 -3.00 22.40
C ILE A 23 -22.27 -2.47 23.61
N PHE A 24 -22.08 -3.31 24.59
CA PHE A 24 -21.38 -2.97 25.83
C PHE A 24 -19.94 -2.49 25.61
N ALA A 25 -19.17 -3.21 24.77
CA ALA A 25 -17.79 -2.87 24.46
C ALA A 25 -17.45 -3.26 23.02
N SER A 26 -16.49 -2.57 22.41
CA SER A 26 -15.90 -2.95 21.14
C SER A 26 -14.39 -2.89 21.16
N PHE A 27 -13.76 -3.78 20.38
CA PHE A 27 -12.33 -3.78 20.12
C PHE A 27 -12.12 -3.56 18.62
N SER A 28 -11.39 -2.49 18.29
CA SER A 28 -11.11 -2.05 16.92
C SER A 28 -9.61 -2.10 16.69
N SER A 29 -9.15 -3.01 15.83
CA SER A 29 -7.74 -3.21 15.53
C SER A 29 -7.43 -2.83 14.10
N SER A 30 -6.35 -2.05 13.87
CA SER A 30 -5.87 -1.65 12.54
C SER A 30 -7.00 -1.16 11.63
N ALA A 31 -7.89 -0.34 12.17
CA ALA A 31 -9.08 0.12 11.48
C ALA A 31 -8.79 1.34 10.60
N PRO A 32 -9.24 1.36 9.33
CA PRO A 32 -9.24 2.58 8.53
C PRO A 32 -10.27 3.57 9.10
N VAL A 33 -9.78 4.65 9.70
CA VAL A 33 -10.61 5.66 10.39
C VAL A 33 -10.81 6.93 9.58
N GLN A 34 -10.08 7.08 8.49
CA GLN A 34 -10.21 8.21 7.58
C GLN A 34 -10.60 7.72 6.19
N ALA A 35 -11.74 8.17 5.68
CA ALA A 35 -12.12 7.95 4.30
C ALA A 35 -11.48 9.03 3.41
N GLN A 36 -10.75 8.60 2.39
CA GLN A 36 -10.07 9.48 1.47
C GLN A 36 -10.06 8.84 0.08
N ILE A 37 -10.28 9.65 -0.98
CA ILE A 37 -10.27 9.15 -2.36
C ILE A 37 -8.84 8.90 -2.81
N ASP A 38 -7.94 9.86 -2.59
CA ASP A 38 -6.51 9.72 -2.84
C ASP A 38 -5.81 9.23 -1.56
N MET A 39 -5.27 8.02 -1.61
CA MET A 39 -4.58 7.36 -0.51
C MET A 39 -3.04 7.49 -0.60
N SER A 40 -2.51 8.46 -1.34
CA SER A 40 -1.05 8.72 -1.46
C SER A 40 -0.37 8.84 -0.11
N ALA A 41 -1.05 9.41 0.89
CA ALA A 41 -0.57 9.50 2.27
C ALA A 41 -0.22 8.13 2.89
N TYR A 42 -0.79 7.02 2.41
CA TYR A 42 -0.44 5.67 2.84
C TYR A 42 1.02 5.33 2.50
N PHE A 43 1.44 5.63 1.26
CA PHE A 43 2.82 5.41 0.80
C PHE A 43 3.81 6.41 1.41
N ASP A 44 3.38 7.63 1.70
CA ASP A 44 4.19 8.60 2.45
C ASP A 44 4.63 8.08 3.82
N GLN A 45 3.78 7.33 4.51
CA GLN A 45 4.14 6.71 5.79
C GLN A 45 5.25 5.67 5.62
N ILE A 46 5.21 4.88 4.55
CA ILE A 46 6.26 3.90 4.23
C ILE A 46 7.59 4.63 3.97
N TYR A 47 7.57 5.66 3.13
CA TYR A 47 8.75 6.47 2.84
C TYR A 47 9.36 7.08 4.10
N ARG A 48 8.54 7.69 4.96
CA ARG A 48 8.99 8.29 6.23
C ARG A 48 9.53 7.23 7.19
N GLY A 49 8.85 6.10 7.31
CA GLY A 49 9.27 4.98 8.16
C GLY A 49 10.64 4.45 7.74
N LEU A 50 10.85 4.18 6.45
CA LEU A 50 12.12 3.74 5.90
C LEU A 50 13.26 4.71 6.20
N ASN A 51 13.02 6.01 5.97
CA ASN A 51 14.04 7.02 6.25
C ASN A 51 14.36 7.13 7.75
N ALA A 52 13.34 7.06 8.62
CA ALA A 52 13.52 7.11 10.07
C ALA A 52 14.31 5.92 10.62
N LEU A 53 14.20 4.76 9.96
CA LEU A 53 14.93 3.53 10.30
C LEU A 53 16.33 3.46 9.65
N GLY A 54 16.77 4.50 8.94
CA GLY A 54 18.10 4.58 8.35
C GLY A 54 18.22 4.03 6.91
N PHE A 55 17.13 3.62 6.27
CA PHE A 55 17.13 3.04 4.92
C PHE A 55 17.05 4.10 3.79
N LYS A 56 17.70 5.24 3.98
CA LYS A 56 17.64 6.36 3.03
C LYS A 56 18.14 6.00 1.63
N ASN A 57 19.16 5.16 1.51
CA ASN A 57 19.66 4.72 0.19
C ASN A 57 18.58 3.89 -0.53
N CYS A 58 17.95 2.96 0.17
CA CYS A 58 16.85 2.16 -0.36
C CYS A 58 15.68 3.05 -0.83
N THR A 59 15.28 4.05 -0.04
CA THR A 59 14.21 4.96 -0.47
C THR A 59 14.59 5.78 -1.69
N ASN A 60 15.84 6.20 -1.83
CA ASN A 60 16.32 6.90 -3.02
C ASN A 60 16.27 6.00 -4.27
N ASP A 61 16.67 4.73 -4.13
CA ASP A 61 16.61 3.76 -5.22
C ASP A 61 15.15 3.49 -5.65
N ILE A 62 14.24 3.36 -4.69
CA ILE A 62 12.80 3.20 -4.96
C ILE A 62 12.27 4.41 -5.73
N VAL A 63 12.57 5.63 -5.29
CA VAL A 63 12.14 6.86 -5.97
C VAL A 63 12.69 6.92 -7.39
N ALA A 64 13.96 6.56 -7.59
CA ALA A 64 14.58 6.52 -8.91
C ALA A 64 13.92 5.48 -9.82
N ALA A 65 13.61 4.29 -9.29
CA ALA A 65 12.93 3.23 -10.04
C ALA A 65 11.50 3.64 -10.44
N ILE A 66 10.72 4.22 -9.53
CA ILE A 66 9.37 4.72 -9.82
C ILE A 66 9.43 5.78 -10.91
N LYS A 67 10.34 6.74 -10.79
CA LYS A 67 10.50 7.79 -11.81
C LYS A 67 10.87 7.21 -13.19
N TYR A 68 11.77 6.24 -13.22
CA TYR A 68 12.12 5.55 -14.47
C TYR A 68 10.89 4.86 -15.08
N ILE A 69 10.10 4.16 -14.28
CA ILE A 69 8.88 3.47 -14.72
C ILE A 69 7.87 4.47 -15.28
N ASP A 70 7.63 5.58 -14.59
CA ASP A 70 6.72 6.64 -15.03
C ASP A 70 7.17 7.24 -16.37
N ASP A 71 8.46 7.49 -16.53
CA ASP A 71 9.04 7.99 -17.79
C ASP A 71 8.83 6.98 -18.95
N GLN A 72 8.90 5.67 -18.67
CA GLN A 72 8.63 4.63 -19.68
C GLN A 72 7.13 4.50 -19.99
N LEU A 73 6.28 4.57 -18.99
CA LEU A 73 4.82 4.50 -19.16
C LEU A 73 4.23 5.69 -19.92
N SER A 74 4.92 6.84 -19.89
CA SER A 74 4.49 8.05 -20.61
C SER A 74 4.61 7.95 -22.13
N LYS A 75 5.32 6.93 -22.66
CA LYS A 75 5.58 6.73 -24.09
C LYS A 75 4.96 5.42 -24.53
N ALA A 76 4.16 5.46 -25.61
CA ALA A 76 3.41 4.30 -26.08
C ALA A 76 4.30 3.11 -26.47
N ASP A 77 5.45 3.37 -27.05
CA ASP A 77 6.42 2.36 -27.51
C ASP A 77 7.15 1.65 -26.37
N THR A 78 7.43 2.35 -25.28
CA THR A 78 8.12 1.79 -24.12
C THR A 78 7.18 1.23 -23.06
N ALA A 79 5.93 1.74 -22.98
CA ALA A 79 4.95 1.29 -22.02
C ALA A 79 4.63 -0.21 -22.11
N ALA A 80 4.43 -0.72 -23.33
CA ALA A 80 4.20 -2.15 -23.56
C ALA A 80 5.40 -2.99 -23.13
N ALA A 81 6.61 -2.55 -23.48
CA ALA A 81 7.84 -3.27 -23.17
C ALA A 81 8.08 -3.36 -21.65
N ILE A 82 7.91 -2.27 -20.91
CA ILE A 82 8.14 -2.27 -19.47
C ILE A 82 7.09 -3.11 -18.72
N LYS A 83 5.83 -3.07 -19.14
CA LYS A 83 4.78 -3.92 -18.56
C LYS A 83 5.10 -5.40 -18.73
N ASN A 84 5.51 -5.81 -19.93
CA ASN A 84 5.89 -7.19 -20.21
C ASN A 84 7.16 -7.61 -19.47
N GLN A 85 8.10 -6.71 -19.28
CA GLN A 85 9.33 -6.99 -18.53
C GLN A 85 9.04 -7.35 -17.06
N TYR A 86 8.10 -6.67 -16.42
CA TYR A 86 7.80 -6.86 -15.00
C TYR A 86 6.72 -7.90 -14.74
N LEU A 87 5.69 -7.99 -15.56
CA LEU A 87 4.53 -8.84 -15.33
C LEU A 87 4.38 -9.99 -16.34
N GLY A 88 5.26 -10.07 -17.34
CA GLY A 88 5.21 -11.13 -18.36
C GLY A 88 4.41 -10.76 -19.59
N VAL A 89 4.48 -11.64 -20.60
CA VAL A 89 3.80 -11.47 -21.89
C VAL A 89 2.29 -11.38 -21.69
N GLY A 90 1.67 -10.39 -22.34
CA GLY A 90 0.24 -10.09 -22.20
C GLY A 90 -0.05 -8.91 -21.28
N ALA A 91 0.93 -8.50 -20.46
CA ALA A 91 0.78 -7.37 -19.56
C ALA A 91 0.68 -6.01 -20.27
N GLU A 92 1.09 -5.93 -21.52
CA GLU A 92 0.92 -4.74 -22.37
C GLU A 92 -0.52 -4.27 -22.47
N ASN A 93 -1.48 -5.19 -22.29
CA ASN A 93 -2.90 -4.89 -22.34
C ASN A 93 -3.45 -4.24 -21.04
N ASN A 94 -2.68 -4.24 -19.95
CA ASN A 94 -3.10 -3.59 -18.73
C ASN A 94 -3.04 -2.06 -18.86
N SER A 95 -3.92 -1.35 -18.15
CA SER A 95 -3.79 0.10 -18.02
C SER A 95 -2.50 0.48 -17.29
N ASN A 96 -2.04 1.71 -17.44
CA ASN A 96 -0.86 2.20 -16.70
C ASN A 96 -1.12 2.23 -15.20
N GLU A 97 -2.35 2.62 -14.80
CA GLU A 97 -2.80 2.64 -13.42
C GLU A 97 -2.81 1.24 -12.81
N GLY A 98 -3.38 0.27 -13.53
CA GLY A 98 -3.42 -1.13 -13.08
C GLY A 98 -2.01 -1.74 -12.94
N PHE A 99 -1.10 -1.40 -13.83
CA PHE A 99 0.29 -1.81 -13.74
C PHE A 99 0.98 -1.19 -12.51
N ALA A 100 0.81 0.12 -12.28
CA ALA A 100 1.38 0.82 -11.14
C ALA A 100 0.83 0.29 -9.81
N ASP A 101 -0.46 -0.05 -9.75
CA ASP A 101 -1.11 -0.63 -8.57
C ASP A 101 -0.49 -2.00 -8.20
N VAL A 102 -0.25 -2.86 -9.19
CA VAL A 102 0.42 -4.16 -8.96
C VAL A 102 1.84 -3.97 -8.43
N LEU A 103 2.60 -3.03 -8.96
CA LEU A 103 3.94 -2.73 -8.44
C LEU A 103 3.89 -2.17 -7.01
N GLY A 104 2.89 -1.33 -6.72
CA GLY A 104 2.67 -0.79 -5.38
C GLY A 104 2.39 -1.86 -4.33
N PHE A 105 1.87 -3.03 -4.74
CA PHE A 105 1.49 -4.12 -3.84
C PHE A 105 2.68 -4.65 -3.01
N ILE A 106 3.89 -4.58 -3.53
CA ILE A 106 5.12 -5.00 -2.83
C ILE A 106 5.30 -4.18 -1.53
N TYR A 107 4.92 -2.91 -1.54
CA TYR A 107 5.10 -2.00 -0.41
C TYR A 107 4.02 -2.12 0.66
N TYR A 108 2.86 -2.70 0.37
CA TYR A 108 1.81 -2.94 1.37
C TYR A 108 2.26 -3.88 2.49
N SER A 109 3.14 -4.81 2.19
CA SER A 109 3.67 -5.78 3.15
C SER A 109 4.49 -5.14 4.27
N TRP A 110 5.08 -4.00 4.01
CA TRP A 110 5.98 -3.31 4.95
C TRP A 110 5.32 -2.88 6.25
N GLN A 111 4.07 -2.49 6.21
CA GLN A 111 3.34 -2.06 7.40
C GLN A 111 2.79 -3.23 8.21
N SER A 112 2.69 -4.40 7.61
CA SER A 112 2.07 -5.58 8.23
C SER A 112 3.09 -6.54 8.82
N TYR A 113 4.34 -6.49 8.36
CA TYR A 113 5.41 -7.41 8.76
C TYR A 113 6.66 -6.60 9.10
N GLU A 114 7.40 -7.05 10.12
CA GLU A 114 8.66 -6.42 10.48
C GLU A 114 9.64 -6.42 9.31
N VAL A 115 10.41 -5.33 9.18
CA VAL A 115 11.42 -5.14 8.12
C VAL A 115 12.37 -6.32 8.04
N GLU A 116 12.80 -6.84 9.19
CA GLU A 116 13.69 -7.99 9.28
C GLU A 116 13.05 -9.30 8.83
N GLY A 117 11.73 -9.45 9.00
CA GLY A 117 10.98 -10.64 8.59
C GLY A 117 10.75 -10.73 7.08
N THR A 118 10.59 -9.58 6.41
CA THR A 118 10.17 -9.53 5.00
C THR A 118 11.32 -9.26 4.04
N LEU A 119 12.28 -8.42 4.42
CA LEU A 119 13.39 -7.98 3.56
C LEU A 119 14.78 -8.43 4.02
N GLY A 120 14.91 -8.92 5.24
CA GLY A 120 16.19 -9.42 5.76
C GLY A 120 16.64 -10.78 5.20
N ARG A 121 15.93 -11.33 4.21
CA ARG A 121 16.22 -12.61 3.55
C ARG A 121 16.36 -12.50 2.03
N VAL A 122 16.54 -11.30 1.51
CA VAL A 122 16.86 -11.09 0.08
C VAL A 122 18.31 -10.67 -0.06
#